data_6974e186d01b729eccd6a44bf94f6b4d
#
_entry.id   6974e186d01b729eccd6a44bf94f6b4d
#
_cell.length_a   1.000
_cell.length_b   1.000
_cell.length_c   1.000
_cell.angle_alpha   90.00
_cell.angle_beta   90.00
_cell.angle_gamma   90.00
#
_symmetry.space_group_name_H-M   'P 1'
#
loop_
_entity.id
_entity.type
_entity.pdbx_description
1 polymer ?
#
loop_
_entity_poly.entity_id
_entity_poly.type
_entity_poly.pdbx_seq_one_letter_code
_entity_poly.pdbx_strand_id
1 'polypeptide(L)'
;MSQNMNRHLTALEFDKILERLAQFTACPDARELALSLRPESDIDLAQVQMNQTRDAHMLLARFGGPSFGGLRNVNNAAARAGAGSTLSMRELLDVAEVLRTVRALAQWRSTNAGVETVLDPLFSALQPNKYLETKITSAIISEEEIADSASPELFEIRRKIRVQESKVRDQLDKMTHSAHYSKFMQENIITQRNGRYVVPVKAEYRGEVQGLVHDTSSSGATVFVEPMPVVEANNEIKVLRSKEQDEIERILTALSAMVGEFEQGIKNSYECAVELNVIFAKAQYAYSIGATVPLLKSYGEIELRAARHP
;
A
#
# COMPACT_ATOMS: atom_id res chain seq x y z
N MET A 1 -1.80 -30.25 -22.23
CA MET A 1 -3.23 -30.38 -22.65
C MET A 1 -3.29 -30.64 -24.12
N SER A 2 -4.11 -31.59 -24.57
CA SER A 2 -4.22 -31.94 -26.00
C SER A 2 -4.85 -30.78 -26.78
N GLN A 3 -4.44 -30.57 -28.04
CA GLN A 3 -5.06 -29.60 -28.97
C GLN A 3 -6.60 -29.71 -29.03
N ASN A 4 -7.13 -30.93 -28.83
CA ASN A 4 -8.56 -31.17 -28.76
C ASN A 4 -9.28 -30.47 -27.61
N MET A 5 -8.70 -30.42 -26.40
CA MET A 5 -9.33 -29.78 -25.24
C MET A 5 -9.55 -28.27 -25.49
N ASN A 6 -8.53 -27.58 -26.00
CA ASN A 6 -8.64 -26.12 -26.27
C ASN A 6 -9.72 -25.83 -27.32
N ARG A 7 -9.88 -26.69 -28.36
CA ARG A 7 -10.95 -26.55 -29.36
C ARG A 7 -12.35 -26.68 -28.74
N HIS A 8 -12.52 -27.60 -27.78
CA HIS A 8 -13.81 -27.77 -27.10
C HIS A 8 -14.10 -26.58 -26.17
N LEU A 9 -13.11 -26.09 -25.45
CA LEU A 9 -13.27 -24.92 -24.59
C LEU A 9 -13.66 -23.67 -25.38
N THR A 10 -13.04 -23.45 -26.56
CA THR A 10 -13.41 -22.35 -27.45
C THR A 10 -14.82 -22.51 -28.02
N ALA A 11 -15.20 -23.73 -28.43
CA ALA A 11 -16.54 -23.98 -28.94
C ALA A 11 -17.65 -23.78 -27.90
N LEU A 12 -17.33 -23.95 -26.60
CA LEU A 12 -18.24 -23.74 -25.47
C LEU A 12 -18.12 -22.29 -24.90
N GLU A 13 -17.36 -21.41 -25.55
CA GLU A 13 -17.15 -20.05 -25.13
C GLU A 13 -16.66 -19.93 -23.65
N PHE A 14 -15.87 -20.93 -23.22
CA PHE A 14 -15.40 -21.01 -21.82
C PHE A 14 -14.53 -19.81 -21.41
N ASP A 15 -13.78 -19.26 -22.32
CA ASP A 15 -13.02 -18.01 -22.16
C ASP A 15 -13.93 -16.83 -21.75
N LYS A 16 -15.09 -16.69 -22.39
CA LYS A 16 -16.07 -15.63 -22.03
C LYS A 16 -16.67 -15.87 -20.63
N ILE A 17 -16.87 -17.12 -20.25
CA ILE A 17 -17.33 -17.47 -18.90
C ILE A 17 -16.27 -17.07 -17.87
N LEU A 18 -14.98 -17.34 -18.14
CA LEU A 18 -13.88 -16.94 -17.26
C LEU A 18 -13.75 -15.41 -17.17
N GLU A 19 -13.92 -14.68 -18.28
CA GLU A 19 -13.93 -13.23 -18.28
C GLU A 19 -15.06 -12.64 -17.42
N ARG A 20 -16.26 -13.21 -17.49
CA ARG A 20 -17.38 -12.82 -16.62
C ARG A 20 -17.09 -13.13 -15.16
N LEU A 21 -16.57 -14.32 -14.85
CA LEU A 21 -16.15 -14.69 -13.50
C LEU A 21 -15.11 -13.72 -12.94
N ALA A 22 -14.13 -13.36 -13.75
CA ALA A 22 -13.06 -12.45 -13.36
C ALA A 22 -13.54 -11.05 -12.97
N GLN A 23 -14.73 -10.62 -13.40
CA GLN A 23 -15.32 -9.35 -13.00
C GLN A 23 -15.78 -9.33 -11.53
N PHE A 24 -15.96 -10.48 -10.91
CA PHE A 24 -16.33 -10.62 -9.51
C PHE A 24 -15.13 -10.74 -8.57
N THR A 25 -13.91 -10.78 -9.11
CA THR A 25 -12.68 -10.77 -8.29
C THR A 25 -12.30 -9.36 -7.86
N ALA A 26 -11.70 -9.22 -6.68
CA ALA A 26 -11.37 -7.94 -6.08
C ALA A 26 -9.89 -7.55 -6.20
N CYS A 27 -9.01 -8.47 -6.62
CA CYS A 27 -7.58 -8.19 -6.77
C CYS A 27 -7.01 -8.82 -8.06
N PRO A 28 -5.88 -8.29 -8.57
CA PRO A 28 -5.27 -8.77 -9.82
C PRO A 28 -4.93 -10.26 -9.80
N ASP A 29 -4.33 -10.79 -8.73
CA ASP A 29 -3.92 -12.19 -8.64
C ASP A 29 -5.13 -13.13 -8.62
N ALA A 30 -6.22 -12.76 -7.94
CA ALA A 30 -7.47 -13.52 -7.98
C ALA A 30 -8.10 -13.47 -9.38
N ARG A 31 -7.97 -12.34 -10.09
CA ARG A 31 -8.42 -12.21 -11.48
C ARG A 31 -7.63 -13.13 -12.40
N GLU A 32 -6.32 -13.14 -12.27
CA GLU A 32 -5.43 -14.02 -13.04
C GLU A 32 -5.73 -15.49 -12.75
N LEU A 33 -5.88 -15.84 -11.47
CA LEU A 33 -6.26 -17.19 -11.04
C LEU A 33 -7.62 -17.60 -11.65
N ALA A 34 -8.63 -16.72 -11.62
CA ALA A 34 -9.93 -16.98 -12.23
C ALA A 34 -9.83 -17.22 -13.74
N LEU A 35 -9.05 -16.42 -14.47
CA LEU A 35 -8.82 -16.58 -15.90
C LEU A 35 -8.00 -17.83 -16.26
N SER A 36 -7.18 -18.31 -15.33
CA SER A 36 -6.36 -19.52 -15.51
C SER A 36 -7.09 -20.83 -15.24
N LEU A 37 -8.32 -20.78 -14.72
CA LEU A 37 -9.10 -21.97 -14.39
C LEU A 37 -9.25 -22.92 -15.60
N ARG A 38 -9.25 -24.20 -15.32
CA ARG A 38 -9.45 -25.26 -16.32
C ARG A 38 -10.47 -26.26 -15.79
N PRO A 39 -11.17 -26.96 -16.69
CA PRO A 39 -12.04 -28.07 -16.29
C PRO A 39 -11.26 -29.11 -15.51
N GLU A 40 -11.85 -29.60 -14.43
CA GLU A 40 -11.31 -30.69 -13.62
C GLU A 40 -11.86 -32.03 -14.13
N SER A 41 -10.97 -33.00 -14.25
CA SER A 41 -11.32 -34.36 -14.69
C SER A 41 -11.38 -35.37 -13.55
N ASP A 42 -10.77 -35.01 -12.40
CA ASP A 42 -10.87 -35.80 -11.17
C ASP A 42 -12.17 -35.45 -10.46
N ILE A 43 -13.03 -36.47 -10.29
CA ILE A 43 -14.37 -36.29 -9.70
C ILE A 43 -14.30 -35.86 -8.23
N ASP A 44 -13.32 -36.34 -7.48
CA ASP A 44 -13.18 -35.99 -6.05
C ASP A 44 -12.72 -34.53 -5.89
N LEU A 45 -11.77 -34.09 -6.72
CA LEU A 45 -11.35 -32.68 -6.76
C LEU A 45 -12.48 -31.78 -7.25
N ALA A 46 -13.21 -32.20 -8.31
CA ALA A 46 -14.38 -31.45 -8.79
C ALA A 46 -15.44 -31.30 -7.68
N GLN A 47 -15.70 -32.38 -6.91
CA GLN A 47 -16.65 -32.34 -5.80
C GLN A 47 -16.20 -31.41 -4.68
N VAL A 48 -14.91 -31.38 -4.34
CA VAL A 48 -14.35 -30.43 -3.35
C VAL A 48 -14.59 -28.98 -3.81
N GLN A 49 -14.24 -28.65 -5.04
CA GLN A 49 -14.44 -27.30 -5.60
C GLN A 49 -15.93 -26.91 -5.68
N MET A 50 -16.80 -27.86 -6.00
CA MET A 50 -18.26 -27.66 -6.00
C MET A 50 -18.77 -27.35 -4.59
N ASN A 51 -18.33 -28.12 -3.59
CA ASN A 51 -18.69 -27.90 -2.19
C ASN A 51 -18.20 -26.53 -1.69
N GLN A 52 -16.97 -26.13 -2.03
CA GLN A 52 -16.43 -24.79 -1.73
C GLN A 52 -17.34 -23.68 -2.30
N THR A 53 -17.71 -23.79 -3.58
CA THR A 53 -18.56 -22.81 -4.25
C THR A 53 -19.97 -22.78 -3.64
N ARG A 54 -20.56 -23.96 -3.35
CA ARG A 54 -21.86 -24.09 -2.69
C ARG A 54 -21.87 -23.42 -1.31
N ASP A 55 -20.84 -23.69 -0.52
CA ASP A 55 -20.76 -23.16 0.85
C ASP A 55 -20.50 -21.65 0.83
N ALA A 56 -19.67 -21.15 -0.10
CA ALA A 56 -19.52 -19.71 -0.32
C ALA A 56 -20.83 -19.04 -0.75
N HIS A 57 -21.61 -19.68 -1.63
CA HIS A 57 -22.91 -19.18 -2.06
C HIS A 57 -23.91 -19.13 -0.90
N MET A 58 -23.94 -20.15 -0.05
CA MET A 58 -24.76 -20.18 1.16
C MET A 58 -24.36 -19.11 2.15
N LEU A 59 -23.04 -18.93 2.39
CA LEU A 59 -22.53 -17.88 3.28
C LEU A 59 -22.87 -16.48 2.73
N LEU A 60 -22.70 -16.27 1.42
CA LEU A 60 -23.06 -15.04 0.73
C LEU A 60 -24.54 -14.68 0.89
N ALA A 61 -25.42 -15.65 0.66
CA ALA A 61 -26.86 -15.45 0.77
C ALA A 61 -27.32 -15.16 2.19
N ARG A 62 -26.65 -15.74 3.22
CA ARG A 62 -27.06 -15.65 4.61
C ARG A 62 -26.46 -14.45 5.34
N PHE A 63 -25.22 -14.10 5.05
CA PHE A 63 -24.43 -13.12 5.82
C PHE A 63 -23.89 -11.96 4.99
N GLY A 64 -24.10 -11.97 3.67
CA GLY A 64 -23.39 -11.09 2.75
C GLY A 64 -21.94 -11.56 2.51
N GLY A 65 -21.27 -10.97 1.52
CA GLY A 65 -19.89 -11.33 1.18
C GLY A 65 -18.86 -10.62 2.06
N PRO A 66 -17.72 -11.28 2.37
CA PRO A 66 -16.59 -10.59 2.95
C PRO A 66 -15.95 -9.61 1.96
N SER A 67 -15.20 -8.62 2.46
CA SER A 67 -14.49 -7.67 1.62
C SER A 67 -13.06 -8.12 1.33
N PHE A 68 -12.67 -8.12 0.05
CA PHE A 68 -11.32 -8.45 -0.42
C PHE A 68 -10.57 -7.24 -1.01
N GLY A 69 -11.12 -6.03 -0.90
CA GLY A 69 -10.68 -4.84 -1.64
C GLY A 69 -9.28 -4.33 -1.31
N GLY A 70 -8.67 -4.76 -0.20
CA GLY A 70 -7.31 -4.36 0.20
C GLY A 70 -6.21 -5.35 -0.19
N LEU A 71 -6.53 -6.41 -0.94
CA LEU A 71 -5.53 -7.41 -1.32
C LEU A 71 -4.63 -6.89 -2.45
N ARG A 72 -3.33 -6.88 -2.16
CA ARG A 72 -2.25 -6.54 -3.11
C ARG A 72 -1.14 -7.56 -2.98
N ASN A 73 -0.44 -7.85 -4.07
CA ASN A 73 0.68 -8.79 -4.03
C ASN A 73 1.88 -8.17 -3.29
N VAL A 74 2.05 -8.59 -2.05
CA VAL A 74 3.16 -8.16 -1.17
C VAL A 74 4.22 -9.25 -0.97
N ASN A 75 4.12 -10.38 -1.68
CA ASN A 75 5.01 -11.53 -1.49
C ASN A 75 6.47 -11.18 -1.73
N ASN A 76 6.77 -10.38 -2.78
CA ASN A 76 8.13 -9.92 -3.06
C ASN A 76 8.66 -8.94 -2.00
N ALA A 77 7.81 -8.05 -1.50
CA ALA A 77 8.19 -7.13 -0.43
C ALA A 77 8.50 -7.91 0.86
N ALA A 78 7.61 -8.84 1.25
CA ALA A 78 7.81 -9.68 2.42
C ALA A 78 9.10 -10.53 2.30
N ALA A 79 9.39 -11.12 1.13
CA ALA A 79 10.62 -11.88 0.88
C ALA A 79 11.88 -11.02 0.99
N ARG A 80 11.87 -9.80 0.44
CA ARG A 80 13.00 -8.86 0.57
C ARG A 80 13.21 -8.44 2.01
N ALA A 81 12.14 -8.18 2.75
CA ALA A 81 12.21 -7.89 4.17
C ALA A 81 12.78 -9.07 4.97
N GLY A 82 12.36 -10.32 4.67
CA GLY A 82 12.93 -11.54 5.25
C GLY A 82 14.43 -11.72 4.93
N ALA A 83 14.88 -11.24 3.77
CA ALA A 83 16.30 -11.19 3.39
C ALA A 83 17.05 -9.98 3.99
N GLY A 84 16.43 -9.18 4.85
CA GLY A 84 17.06 -8.04 5.53
C GLY A 84 17.04 -6.72 4.75
N SER A 85 16.27 -6.60 3.67
CA SER A 85 16.13 -5.35 2.92
C SER A 85 15.14 -4.40 3.58
N THR A 86 15.44 -3.10 3.56
CA THR A 86 14.50 -2.06 3.98
C THR A 86 13.45 -1.84 2.89
N LEU A 87 12.19 -1.84 3.27
CA LEU A 87 11.04 -1.56 2.43
C LEU A 87 10.76 -0.04 2.38
N SER A 88 10.20 0.43 1.28
CA SER A 88 9.67 1.78 1.16
C SER A 88 8.40 1.98 2.00
N MET A 89 8.03 3.24 2.28
CA MET A 89 6.77 3.57 2.97
C MET A 89 5.56 2.98 2.25
N ARG A 90 5.53 3.05 0.92
CA ARG A 90 4.46 2.48 0.12
C ARG A 90 4.33 0.96 0.32
N GLU A 91 5.43 0.22 0.24
CA GLU A 91 5.42 -1.24 0.43
C GLU A 91 4.97 -1.63 1.84
N LEU A 92 5.40 -0.88 2.85
CA LEU A 92 4.95 -1.09 4.22
C LEU A 92 3.44 -0.82 4.38
N LEU A 93 2.92 0.24 3.75
CA LEU A 93 1.48 0.53 3.74
C LEU A 93 0.69 -0.54 2.99
N ASP A 94 1.19 -1.06 1.86
CA ASP A 94 0.57 -2.18 1.15
C ASP A 94 0.53 -3.45 2.01
N VAL A 95 1.60 -3.75 2.76
CA VAL A 95 1.61 -4.86 3.75
C VAL A 95 0.57 -4.63 4.84
N ALA A 96 0.48 -3.41 5.38
CA ALA A 96 -0.51 -3.08 6.42
C ALA A 96 -1.95 -3.23 5.91
N GLU A 97 -2.22 -2.88 4.65
CA GLU A 97 -3.55 -3.02 4.04
C GLU A 97 -3.93 -4.50 3.84
N VAL A 98 -2.97 -5.34 3.41
CA VAL A 98 -3.16 -6.80 3.35
C VAL A 98 -3.44 -7.38 4.72
N LEU A 99 -2.67 -7.02 5.76
CA LEU A 99 -2.89 -7.48 7.14
C LEU A 99 -4.27 -7.05 7.66
N ARG A 100 -4.71 -5.83 7.35
CA ARG A 100 -6.05 -5.33 7.67
C ARG A 100 -7.13 -6.18 7.01
N THR A 101 -6.97 -6.48 5.72
CA THR A 101 -7.92 -7.31 4.97
C THR A 101 -7.97 -8.73 5.52
N VAL A 102 -6.82 -9.35 5.77
CA VAL A 102 -6.72 -10.68 6.40
C VAL A 102 -7.43 -10.71 7.75
N ARG A 103 -7.22 -9.71 8.58
CA ARG A 103 -7.92 -9.57 9.88
C ARG A 103 -9.42 -9.40 9.71
N ALA A 104 -9.87 -8.61 8.74
CA ALA A 104 -11.29 -8.40 8.45
C ALA A 104 -11.96 -9.70 7.98
N LEU A 105 -11.29 -10.49 7.12
CA LEU A 105 -11.75 -11.81 6.66
C LEU A 105 -11.90 -12.80 7.82
N ALA A 106 -10.88 -12.91 8.67
CA ALA A 106 -10.91 -13.78 9.85
C ALA A 106 -12.03 -13.36 10.82
N GLN A 107 -12.19 -12.06 11.06
CA GLN A 107 -13.24 -11.53 11.91
C GLN A 107 -14.63 -11.76 11.31
N TRP A 108 -14.81 -11.54 10.00
CA TRP A 108 -16.06 -11.81 9.29
C TRP A 108 -16.47 -13.26 9.48
N ARG A 109 -15.55 -14.22 9.31
CA ARG A 109 -15.83 -15.65 9.51
C ARG A 109 -16.18 -15.98 10.95
N SER A 110 -15.42 -15.45 11.91
CA SER A 110 -15.69 -15.70 13.35
C SER A 110 -17.05 -15.15 13.82
N THR A 111 -17.46 -14.00 13.29
CA THR A 111 -18.79 -13.41 13.59
C THR A 111 -19.92 -14.27 13.00
N ASN A 112 -19.67 -14.99 11.91
CA ASN A 112 -20.62 -15.82 11.19
C ASN A 112 -20.36 -17.33 11.41
N ALA A 113 -19.87 -17.73 12.57
CA ALA A 113 -19.45 -19.10 12.90
C ALA A 113 -20.61 -20.10 13.06
N GLY A 114 -21.88 -19.68 13.02
CA GLY A 114 -23.04 -20.53 13.29
C GLY A 114 -23.34 -21.63 12.24
N VAL A 115 -22.47 -21.78 11.24
CA VAL A 115 -22.58 -22.80 10.17
C VAL A 115 -21.17 -23.30 9.84
N GLU A 116 -20.95 -24.61 9.96
CA GLU A 116 -19.72 -25.25 9.53
C GLU A 116 -19.68 -25.35 8.00
N THR A 117 -18.53 -25.09 7.41
CA THR A 117 -18.32 -25.09 5.96
C THR A 117 -16.97 -25.72 5.59
N VAL A 118 -16.87 -26.21 4.34
CA VAL A 118 -15.60 -26.71 3.79
C VAL A 118 -14.57 -25.59 3.58
N LEU A 119 -14.95 -24.31 3.79
CA LEU A 119 -14.04 -23.15 3.70
C LEU A 119 -13.35 -22.85 5.02
N ASP A 120 -13.78 -23.45 6.15
CA ASP A 120 -13.24 -23.18 7.47
C ASP A 120 -11.73 -23.41 7.58
N PRO A 121 -11.12 -24.41 6.94
CA PRO A 121 -9.68 -24.57 6.92
C PRO A 121 -8.96 -23.37 6.27
N LEU A 122 -9.48 -22.80 5.17
CA LEU A 122 -8.90 -21.62 4.51
C LEU A 122 -9.00 -20.37 5.40
N PHE A 123 -10.14 -20.15 6.05
CA PHE A 123 -10.28 -19.04 7.00
C PHE A 123 -9.40 -19.23 8.24
N SER A 124 -9.21 -20.44 8.71
CA SER A 124 -8.36 -20.76 9.87
C SER A 124 -6.86 -20.64 9.56
N ALA A 125 -6.47 -20.76 8.29
CA ALA A 125 -5.09 -20.56 7.84
C ALA A 125 -4.70 -19.07 7.78
N LEU A 126 -5.66 -18.15 7.82
CA LEU A 126 -5.40 -16.71 7.90
C LEU A 126 -4.73 -16.38 9.22
N GLN A 127 -3.64 -15.64 9.19
CA GLN A 127 -2.84 -15.23 10.34
C GLN A 127 -2.87 -13.71 10.52
N PRO A 128 -3.92 -13.14 11.17
CA PRO A 128 -3.99 -11.71 11.43
C PRO A 128 -2.85 -11.24 12.34
N ASN A 129 -2.21 -10.14 12.00
CA ASN A 129 -1.21 -9.50 12.85
C ASN A 129 -1.55 -8.02 13.05
N LYS A 130 -2.50 -7.76 13.98
CA LYS A 130 -2.93 -6.40 14.31
C LYS A 130 -1.80 -5.55 14.89
N TYR A 131 -0.84 -6.17 15.58
CA TYR A 131 0.28 -5.44 16.16
C TYR A 131 1.14 -4.83 15.05
N LEU A 132 1.55 -5.63 14.06
CA LEU A 132 2.33 -5.17 12.91
C LEU A 132 1.55 -4.15 12.08
N GLU A 133 0.26 -4.43 11.77
CA GLU A 133 -0.63 -3.48 11.09
C GLU A 133 -0.62 -2.10 11.78
N THR A 134 -0.81 -2.10 13.12
CA THR A 134 -0.87 -0.87 13.91
C THR A 134 0.48 -0.16 13.95
N LYS A 135 1.58 -0.89 14.11
CA LYS A 135 2.93 -0.31 14.11
C LYS A 135 3.24 0.43 12.80
N ILE A 136 2.92 -0.17 11.66
CA ILE A 136 3.12 0.47 10.37
C ILE A 136 2.21 1.69 10.23
N THR A 137 0.90 1.55 10.45
CA THR A 137 -0.07 2.63 10.22
C THR A 137 0.02 3.78 11.23
N SER A 138 0.59 3.56 12.41
CA SER A 138 0.88 4.64 13.37
C SER A 138 2.16 5.39 13.06
N ALA A 139 3.12 4.76 12.38
CA ALA A 139 4.39 5.38 12.03
C ALA A 139 4.34 6.07 10.65
N ILE A 140 3.60 5.52 9.69
CA ILE A 140 3.55 6.00 8.30
C ILE A 140 2.16 6.58 8.01
N ILE A 141 2.12 7.89 7.71
CA ILE A 141 0.88 8.61 7.39
C ILE A 141 0.51 8.45 5.91
N SER A 142 1.53 8.55 5.03
CA SER A 142 1.39 8.44 3.58
C SER A 142 2.66 7.89 2.95
N GLU A 143 2.65 7.73 1.62
CA GLU A 143 3.83 7.28 0.86
C GLU A 143 5.04 8.23 0.98
N GLU A 144 4.82 9.48 1.43
CA GLU A 144 5.83 10.52 1.52
C GLU A 144 6.05 11.04 2.95
N GLU A 145 5.22 10.60 3.92
CA GLU A 145 5.20 11.20 5.25
C GLU A 145 5.23 10.15 6.36
N ILE A 146 6.20 10.31 7.26
CA ILE A 146 6.30 9.60 8.55
C ILE A 146 5.80 10.52 9.67
N ALA A 147 4.99 9.96 10.58
CA ALA A 147 4.44 10.67 11.73
C ALA A 147 5.55 11.18 12.65
N ASP A 148 5.38 12.38 13.19
CA ASP A 148 6.28 12.90 14.24
C ASP A 148 6.37 11.93 15.44
N SER A 149 5.28 11.25 15.75
CA SER A 149 5.17 10.27 16.83
C SER A 149 5.76 8.90 16.52
N ALA A 150 6.32 8.68 15.32
CA ALA A 150 6.89 7.39 14.93
C ALA A 150 8.08 7.00 15.82
N SER A 151 8.85 7.99 16.31
CA SER A 151 9.82 7.80 17.39
C SER A 151 9.98 9.07 18.23
N PRO A 152 10.37 8.94 19.51
CA PRO A 152 10.71 10.11 20.35
C PRO A 152 11.85 10.93 19.76
N GLU A 153 12.82 10.29 19.11
CA GLU A 153 13.97 10.95 18.51
C GLU A 153 13.55 11.79 17.30
N LEU A 154 12.72 11.26 16.40
CA LEU A 154 12.19 12.00 15.25
C LEU A 154 11.40 13.24 15.71
N PHE A 155 10.56 13.08 16.73
CA PHE A 155 9.82 14.19 17.32
C PHE A 155 10.75 15.32 17.80
N GLU A 156 11.80 14.97 18.55
CA GLU A 156 12.76 15.95 19.08
C GLU A 156 13.59 16.61 17.97
N ILE A 157 14.01 15.85 16.95
CA ILE A 157 14.72 16.41 15.79
C ILE A 157 13.84 17.44 15.08
N ARG A 158 12.60 17.07 14.74
CA ARG A 158 11.66 17.97 14.05
C ARG A 158 11.29 19.19 14.90
N ARG A 159 11.15 19.01 16.22
CA ARG A 159 10.96 20.11 17.15
C ARG A 159 12.13 21.10 17.10
N LYS A 160 13.38 20.61 17.13
CA LYS A 160 14.57 21.43 17.01
C LYS A 160 14.65 22.17 15.67
N ILE A 161 14.33 21.50 14.57
CA ILE A 161 14.26 22.11 13.23
C ILE A 161 13.29 23.30 13.27
N ARG A 162 12.05 23.09 13.74
CA ARG A 162 11.02 24.16 13.83
C ARG A 162 11.50 25.35 14.66
N VAL A 163 12.18 25.10 15.76
CA VAL A 163 12.72 26.17 16.62
C VAL A 163 13.80 26.97 15.88
N GLN A 164 14.72 26.31 15.18
CA GLN A 164 15.76 27.00 14.43
C GLN A 164 15.21 27.75 13.22
N GLU A 165 14.23 27.15 12.50
CA GLU A 165 13.53 27.79 11.38
C GLU A 165 12.80 29.07 11.84
N SER A 166 12.14 29.04 13.01
CA SER A 166 11.52 30.24 13.60
C SER A 166 12.54 31.32 13.88
N LYS A 167 13.67 30.98 14.53
CA LYS A 167 14.76 31.96 14.82
C LYS A 167 15.30 32.57 13.52
N VAL A 168 15.54 31.76 12.49
CA VAL A 168 16.01 32.26 11.20
C VAL A 168 14.99 33.22 10.59
N ARG A 169 13.72 32.86 10.57
CA ARG A 169 12.65 33.72 10.02
C ARG A 169 12.58 35.04 10.79
N ASP A 170 12.53 34.99 12.11
CA ASP A 170 12.46 36.21 12.95
C ASP A 170 13.65 37.17 12.70
N GLN A 171 14.86 36.62 12.46
CA GLN A 171 16.04 37.42 12.14
C GLN A 171 15.97 38.01 10.73
N LEU A 172 15.56 37.22 9.75
CA LEU A 172 15.46 37.67 8.37
C LEU A 172 14.29 38.66 8.19
N ASP A 173 13.16 38.45 8.87
CA ASP A 173 12.03 39.40 8.86
C ASP A 173 12.45 40.77 9.40
N LYS A 174 13.16 40.81 10.51
CA LYS A 174 13.71 42.06 11.02
C LYS A 174 14.63 42.76 10.02
N MET A 175 15.43 41.99 9.28
CA MET A 175 16.33 42.50 8.26
C MET A 175 15.56 43.00 7.02
N THR A 176 14.64 42.24 6.47
CA THR A 176 13.89 42.60 5.24
C THR A 176 12.96 43.79 5.45
N HIS A 177 12.45 43.99 6.67
CA HIS A 177 11.61 45.14 7.04
C HIS A 177 12.42 46.34 7.59
N SER A 178 13.74 46.24 7.70
CA SER A 178 14.59 47.36 8.08
C SER A 178 14.69 48.39 6.94
N ALA A 179 14.47 49.67 7.26
CA ALA A 179 14.64 50.77 6.30
C ALA A 179 16.06 50.82 5.71
N HIS A 180 17.04 50.28 6.42
CA HIS A 180 18.44 50.21 5.96
C HIS A 180 18.63 49.16 4.87
N TYR A 181 18.08 47.94 5.04
CA TYR A 181 18.29 46.82 4.14
C TYR A 181 17.27 46.72 3.00
N SER A 182 16.03 47.21 3.19
CA SER A 182 14.95 47.09 2.19
C SER A 182 15.32 47.72 0.84
N LYS A 183 16.13 48.76 0.79
CA LYS A 183 16.58 49.37 -0.46
C LYS A 183 17.55 48.49 -1.27
N PHE A 184 18.25 47.56 -0.61
CA PHE A 184 19.18 46.64 -1.23
C PHE A 184 18.52 45.36 -1.72
N MET A 185 17.33 45.04 -1.15
CA MET A 185 16.58 43.83 -1.54
C MET A 185 15.94 44.02 -2.89
N GLN A 186 15.90 42.93 -3.69
CA GLN A 186 15.11 42.85 -4.90
C GLN A 186 13.61 42.79 -4.57
N GLU A 187 13.27 41.98 -3.56
CA GLU A 187 11.96 41.80 -2.95
C GLU A 187 12.13 41.64 -1.44
N ASN A 188 11.18 42.11 -0.65
CA ASN A 188 11.23 41.98 0.82
C ASN A 188 10.64 40.62 1.24
N ILE A 189 11.23 39.53 0.74
CA ILE A 189 10.80 38.15 1.02
C ILE A 189 11.96 37.32 1.56
N ILE A 190 11.60 36.26 2.27
CA ILE A 190 12.51 35.19 2.66
C ILE A 190 12.26 34.00 1.71
N THR A 191 13.30 33.42 1.16
CA THR A 191 13.20 32.26 0.28
C THR A 191 14.22 31.19 0.69
N GLN A 192 14.18 30.04 0.02
CA GLN A 192 15.18 28.98 0.20
C GLN A 192 15.95 28.74 -1.09
N ARG A 193 17.27 28.52 -0.97
CA ARG A 193 18.15 28.04 -2.03
C ARG A 193 19.09 26.98 -1.43
N ASN A 194 19.15 25.84 -2.10
CA ASN A 194 19.99 24.71 -1.65
C ASN A 194 19.76 24.31 -0.18
N GLY A 195 18.47 24.38 0.27
CA GLY A 195 18.06 24.04 1.63
C GLY A 195 18.44 25.10 2.70
N ARG A 196 18.84 26.32 2.29
CA ARG A 196 19.18 27.43 3.19
C ARG A 196 18.20 28.58 3.05
N TYR A 197 17.89 29.23 4.15
CA TYR A 197 17.11 30.46 4.15
C TYR A 197 17.98 31.61 3.70
N VAL A 198 17.57 32.33 2.69
CA VAL A 198 18.29 33.41 2.00
C VAL A 198 17.36 34.57 1.70
N VAL A 199 17.94 35.75 1.43
CA VAL A 199 17.22 36.92 0.94
C VAL A 199 17.67 37.30 -0.45
N PRO A 200 16.75 37.76 -1.33
CA PRO A 200 17.09 38.21 -2.69
C PRO A 200 17.63 39.63 -2.64
N VAL A 201 18.90 39.80 -2.98
CA VAL A 201 19.60 41.10 -3.00
C VAL A 201 19.83 41.50 -4.45
N LYS A 202 19.63 42.78 -4.78
CA LYS A 202 20.02 43.31 -6.09
C LYS A 202 21.52 43.14 -6.30
N ALA A 203 21.94 42.64 -7.47
CA ALA A 203 23.35 42.33 -7.72
C ALA A 203 24.30 43.51 -7.49
N GLU A 204 23.86 44.71 -7.81
CA GLU A 204 24.62 45.98 -7.59
C GLU A 204 24.88 46.29 -6.13
N TYR A 205 24.03 45.79 -5.21
CA TYR A 205 24.18 46.01 -3.74
C TYR A 205 24.69 44.77 -3.00
N ARG A 206 25.27 43.79 -3.72
CA ARG A 206 25.80 42.56 -3.12
C ARG A 206 26.77 42.84 -1.95
N GLY A 207 27.58 43.89 -2.05
CA GLY A 207 28.56 44.27 -1.03
C GLY A 207 27.97 44.86 0.27
N GLU A 208 26.73 45.36 0.21
CA GLU A 208 26.05 46.01 1.34
C GLU A 208 25.39 45.00 2.30
N VAL A 209 25.17 43.76 1.84
CA VAL A 209 24.61 42.67 2.63
C VAL A 209 25.70 41.64 2.93
N GLN A 210 26.25 41.69 4.16
CA GLN A 210 27.27 40.71 4.56
C GLN A 210 26.67 39.33 4.69
N GLY A 211 27.21 38.37 3.94
CA GLY A 211 26.70 37.00 3.92
C GLY A 211 27.29 36.13 2.79
N LEU A 212 26.84 34.91 2.73
CA LEU A 212 27.26 33.94 1.71
C LEU A 212 26.29 33.94 0.53
N VAL A 213 26.80 33.96 -0.69
CA VAL A 213 25.99 33.81 -1.92
C VAL A 213 25.75 32.32 -2.17
N HIS A 214 24.50 31.91 -2.32
CA HIS A 214 24.12 30.53 -2.59
C HIS A 214 23.59 30.33 -4.01
N ASP A 215 23.11 31.41 -4.65
CA ASP A 215 22.54 31.31 -6.01
C ASP A 215 22.48 32.71 -6.64
N THR A 216 22.31 32.73 -7.95
CA THR A 216 22.10 33.95 -8.75
C THR A 216 20.96 33.71 -9.73
N SER A 217 20.08 34.69 -9.94
CA SER A 217 19.01 34.60 -10.92
C SER A 217 19.55 34.41 -12.34
N SER A 218 18.76 33.81 -13.22
CA SER A 218 19.14 33.55 -14.62
C SER A 218 19.53 34.84 -15.38
N SER A 219 18.95 35.98 -15.00
CA SER A 219 19.30 37.30 -15.58
C SER A 219 20.55 37.93 -14.98
N GLY A 220 21.09 37.37 -13.88
CA GLY A 220 22.20 37.97 -13.14
C GLY A 220 21.80 39.18 -12.25
N ALA A 221 20.55 39.65 -12.31
CA ALA A 221 20.12 40.87 -11.63
C ALA A 221 19.90 40.69 -10.11
N THR A 222 19.72 39.43 -9.64
CA THR A 222 19.45 39.12 -8.23
C THR A 222 20.43 38.08 -7.72
N VAL A 223 21.00 38.30 -6.56
CA VAL A 223 21.87 37.37 -5.83
C VAL A 223 21.13 36.90 -4.58
N PHE A 224 21.11 35.60 -4.34
CA PHE A 224 20.51 35.03 -3.15
C PHE A 224 21.54 34.88 -2.06
N VAL A 225 21.43 35.74 -1.03
CA VAL A 225 22.41 35.88 0.02
C VAL A 225 21.89 35.27 1.31
N GLU A 226 22.68 34.42 1.95
CA GLU A 226 22.50 33.97 3.33
C GLU A 226 23.20 34.98 4.24
N PRO A 227 22.49 35.85 5.01
CA PRO A 227 23.13 36.83 5.86
C PRO A 227 23.91 36.17 6.99
N MET A 228 25.04 36.75 7.37
CA MET A 228 25.92 36.22 8.45
C MET A 228 25.19 35.87 9.74
N PRO A 229 24.20 36.66 10.24
CA PRO A 229 23.50 36.33 11.49
C PRO A 229 22.72 35.01 11.47
N VAL A 230 22.39 34.47 10.29
CA VAL A 230 21.61 33.22 10.18
C VAL A 230 22.42 32.01 9.68
N VAL A 231 23.68 32.19 9.33
CA VAL A 231 24.57 31.14 8.82
C VAL A 231 24.67 29.97 9.80
N GLU A 232 24.85 30.22 11.07
CA GLU A 232 25.02 29.21 12.10
C GLU A 232 23.70 28.39 12.27
N ALA A 233 22.55 29.07 12.34
CA ALA A 233 21.26 28.43 12.46
C ALA A 233 20.90 27.61 11.19
N ASN A 234 21.21 28.11 10.00
CA ASN A 234 21.05 27.37 8.75
C ASN A 234 21.96 26.11 8.70
N ASN A 235 23.18 26.19 9.23
CA ASN A 235 24.07 25.03 9.34
C ASN A 235 23.46 23.98 10.29
N GLU A 236 22.93 24.41 11.42
CA GLU A 236 22.27 23.52 12.39
C GLU A 236 21.03 22.84 11.78
N ILE A 237 20.19 23.60 11.05
CA ILE A 237 19.03 23.03 10.33
C ILE A 237 19.49 21.95 9.35
N LYS A 238 20.55 22.19 8.59
CA LYS A 238 21.08 21.20 7.63
C LYS A 238 21.54 19.92 8.33
N VAL A 239 22.23 20.02 9.45
CA VAL A 239 22.66 18.88 10.27
C VAL A 239 21.45 18.14 10.84
N LEU A 240 20.45 18.86 11.33
CA LEU A 240 19.22 18.26 11.87
C LEU A 240 18.41 17.54 10.78
N ARG A 241 18.35 18.09 9.57
CA ARG A 241 17.67 17.41 8.44
C ARG A 241 18.39 16.12 8.01
N SER A 242 19.72 16.09 8.07
CA SER A 242 20.46 14.83 7.87
C SER A 242 20.10 13.79 8.94
N LYS A 243 20.07 14.20 10.20
CA LYS A 243 19.67 13.32 11.31
C LYS A 243 18.21 12.85 11.19
N GLU A 244 17.32 13.72 10.70
CA GLU A 244 15.94 13.35 10.41
C GLU A 244 15.88 12.21 9.39
N GLN A 245 16.66 12.33 8.32
CA GLN A 245 16.69 11.30 7.28
C GLN A 245 17.27 9.98 7.80
N ASP A 246 18.35 10.05 8.58
CA ASP A 246 18.96 8.85 9.20
C ASP A 246 17.97 8.15 10.15
N GLU A 247 17.19 8.93 10.92
CA GLU A 247 16.19 8.37 11.84
C GLU A 247 14.99 7.79 11.09
N ILE A 248 14.55 8.43 10.00
CA ILE A 248 13.51 7.87 9.11
C ILE A 248 13.96 6.51 8.54
N GLU A 249 15.19 6.41 8.06
CA GLU A 249 15.73 5.16 7.54
C GLU A 249 15.80 4.08 8.63
N ARG A 250 16.19 4.45 9.85
CA ARG A 250 16.18 3.55 11.00
C ARG A 250 14.77 3.02 11.32
N ILE A 251 13.76 3.90 11.30
CA ILE A 251 12.35 3.52 11.51
C ILE A 251 11.87 2.54 10.43
N LEU A 252 12.12 2.86 9.16
CA LEU A 252 11.74 1.98 8.04
C LEU A 252 12.43 0.63 8.12
N THR A 253 13.71 0.60 8.49
CA THR A 253 14.48 -0.64 8.67
C THR A 253 13.89 -1.49 9.80
N ALA A 254 13.53 -0.87 10.93
CA ALA A 254 12.91 -1.59 12.05
C ALA A 254 11.55 -2.17 11.70
N LEU A 255 10.70 -1.41 10.98
CA LEU A 255 9.40 -1.90 10.50
C LEU A 255 9.57 -3.02 9.47
N SER A 256 10.55 -2.90 8.58
CA SER A 256 10.85 -3.94 7.59
C SER A 256 11.34 -5.23 8.23
N ALA A 257 12.15 -5.15 9.27
CA ALA A 257 12.57 -6.32 10.04
C ALA A 257 11.37 -7.05 10.65
N MET A 258 10.41 -6.32 11.22
CA MET A 258 9.17 -6.91 11.74
C MET A 258 8.32 -7.58 10.65
N VAL A 259 8.27 -7.02 9.43
CA VAL A 259 7.62 -7.65 8.27
C VAL A 259 8.36 -8.94 7.90
N GLY A 260 9.69 -8.92 7.89
CA GLY A 260 10.54 -10.08 7.62
C GLY A 260 10.35 -11.22 8.62
N GLU A 261 10.23 -10.91 9.92
CA GLU A 261 9.93 -11.91 10.96
C GLU A 261 8.58 -12.60 10.72
N PHE A 262 7.64 -11.93 10.08
CA PHE A 262 6.30 -12.46 9.80
C PHE A 262 6.09 -12.81 8.31
N GLU A 263 7.15 -12.93 7.53
CA GLU A 263 7.12 -13.17 6.08
C GLU A 263 6.19 -14.32 5.68
N GLN A 264 6.39 -15.49 6.28
CA GLN A 264 5.62 -16.69 5.93
C GLN A 264 4.15 -16.55 6.29
N GLY A 265 3.84 -15.89 7.42
CA GLY A 265 2.47 -15.61 7.82
C GLY A 265 1.74 -14.69 6.84
N ILE A 266 2.44 -13.66 6.31
CA ILE A 266 1.92 -12.75 5.30
C ILE A 266 1.65 -13.50 3.99
N LYS A 267 2.61 -14.28 3.49
CA LYS A 267 2.50 -15.04 2.23
C LYS A 267 1.36 -16.04 2.28
N ASN A 268 1.32 -16.88 3.31
CA ASN A 268 0.27 -17.90 3.46
C ASN A 268 -1.11 -17.25 3.56
N SER A 269 -1.24 -16.17 4.36
CA SER A 269 -2.51 -15.47 4.51
C SER A 269 -2.96 -14.80 3.21
N TYR A 270 -2.02 -14.23 2.45
CA TYR A 270 -2.31 -13.64 1.15
C TYR A 270 -2.81 -14.68 0.15
N GLU A 271 -2.13 -15.82 0.02
CA GLU A 271 -2.51 -16.92 -0.87
C GLU A 271 -3.89 -17.47 -0.52
N CYS A 272 -4.16 -17.74 0.76
CA CYS A 272 -5.48 -18.17 1.22
C CYS A 272 -6.56 -17.11 0.94
N ALA A 273 -6.27 -15.83 1.10
CA ALA A 273 -7.21 -14.76 0.83
C ALA A 273 -7.51 -14.62 -0.67
N VAL A 274 -6.52 -14.81 -1.55
CA VAL A 274 -6.69 -14.84 -3.01
C VAL A 274 -7.56 -16.03 -3.42
N GLU A 275 -7.31 -17.22 -2.86
CA GLU A 275 -8.13 -18.42 -3.11
C GLU A 275 -9.58 -18.20 -2.66
N LEU A 276 -9.79 -17.70 -1.43
CA LEU A 276 -11.13 -17.35 -0.94
C LEU A 276 -11.81 -16.34 -1.86
N ASN A 277 -11.08 -15.33 -2.37
CA ASN A 277 -11.65 -14.35 -3.30
C ASN A 277 -12.17 -15.01 -4.57
N VAL A 278 -11.44 -15.96 -5.16
CA VAL A 278 -11.89 -16.70 -6.36
C VAL A 278 -13.10 -17.57 -6.04
N ILE A 279 -13.13 -18.25 -4.88
CA ILE A 279 -14.27 -19.08 -4.47
C ILE A 279 -15.52 -18.21 -4.28
N PHE A 280 -15.41 -17.06 -3.61
CA PHE A 280 -16.52 -16.14 -3.46
C PHE A 280 -16.92 -15.47 -4.78
N ALA A 281 -15.98 -15.22 -5.71
CA ALA A 281 -16.28 -14.75 -7.05
C ALA A 281 -17.12 -15.79 -7.84
N LYS A 282 -16.78 -17.09 -7.75
CA LYS A 282 -17.60 -18.18 -8.32
C LYS A 282 -19.01 -18.18 -7.73
N ALA A 283 -19.14 -17.99 -6.41
CA ALA A 283 -20.45 -17.94 -5.73
C ALA A 283 -21.28 -16.73 -6.19
N GLN A 284 -20.66 -15.54 -6.31
CA GLN A 284 -21.32 -14.32 -6.79
C GLN A 284 -21.76 -14.48 -8.26
N TYR A 285 -20.89 -15.03 -9.09
CA TYR A 285 -21.23 -15.32 -10.49
C TYR A 285 -22.40 -16.32 -10.58
N ALA A 286 -22.36 -17.42 -9.82
CA ALA A 286 -23.43 -18.40 -9.75
C ALA A 286 -24.77 -17.75 -9.34
N TYR A 287 -24.73 -16.85 -8.34
CA TYR A 287 -25.91 -16.08 -7.92
C TYR A 287 -26.45 -15.20 -9.06
N SER A 288 -25.56 -14.50 -9.80
CA SER A 288 -25.95 -13.56 -10.86
C SER A 288 -26.64 -14.24 -12.05
N ILE A 289 -26.31 -15.50 -12.34
CA ILE A 289 -26.91 -16.29 -13.44
C ILE A 289 -28.01 -17.24 -12.97
N GLY A 290 -28.34 -17.26 -11.68
CA GLY A 290 -29.31 -18.19 -11.11
C GLY A 290 -28.90 -19.65 -11.22
N ALA A 291 -27.59 -19.95 -11.08
CA ALA A 291 -27.05 -21.29 -11.17
C ALA A 291 -27.50 -22.19 -10.01
N THR A 292 -27.63 -23.49 -10.31
CA THR A 292 -27.87 -24.53 -9.32
C THR A 292 -26.67 -25.47 -9.22
N VAL A 293 -26.48 -26.11 -8.08
CA VAL A 293 -25.37 -27.04 -7.86
C VAL A 293 -25.65 -28.33 -8.68
N PRO A 294 -24.79 -28.73 -9.66
CA PRO A 294 -24.96 -29.95 -10.39
C PRO A 294 -24.64 -31.18 -9.51
N LEU A 295 -25.27 -32.28 -9.81
CA LEU A 295 -24.96 -33.59 -9.22
C LEU A 295 -23.89 -34.27 -10.08
N LEU A 296 -22.68 -34.44 -9.50
CA LEU A 296 -21.59 -35.12 -10.19
C LEU A 296 -21.80 -36.65 -10.09
N LYS A 297 -21.61 -37.34 -11.23
CA LYS A 297 -21.71 -38.80 -11.33
C LYS A 297 -20.40 -39.37 -11.91
N SER A 298 -19.99 -40.57 -11.46
CA SER A 298 -18.78 -41.25 -11.94
C SER A 298 -18.97 -42.00 -13.27
N TYR A 299 -20.17 -42.06 -13.78
CA TYR A 299 -20.51 -42.69 -15.06
C TYR A 299 -21.03 -41.68 -16.09
N GLY A 300 -20.77 -41.91 -17.35
CA GLY A 300 -20.92 -40.96 -18.46
C GLY A 300 -22.36 -40.57 -18.84
N GLU A 301 -23.24 -40.33 -17.87
CA GLU A 301 -24.62 -39.87 -18.12
C GLU A 301 -24.68 -38.37 -17.92
N ILE A 302 -25.18 -37.62 -18.89
CA ILE A 302 -25.42 -36.17 -18.82
C ILE A 302 -26.93 -35.96 -18.89
N GLU A 303 -27.51 -35.42 -17.80
CA GLU A 303 -28.90 -35.02 -17.73
C GLU A 303 -29.00 -33.51 -17.53
N LEU A 304 -29.57 -32.81 -18.50
CA LEU A 304 -29.76 -31.36 -18.47
C LEU A 304 -31.26 -31.05 -18.39
N ARG A 305 -31.66 -30.26 -17.36
CA ARG A 305 -33.04 -29.81 -17.15
C ARG A 305 -33.09 -28.28 -17.28
N ALA A 306 -33.82 -27.79 -18.30
CA ALA A 306 -33.98 -26.36 -18.55
C ALA A 306 -32.64 -25.57 -18.55
N ALA A 307 -31.58 -26.20 -19.06
CA ALA A 307 -30.25 -25.61 -19.14
C ALA A 307 -30.24 -24.39 -20.06
N ARG A 308 -29.52 -23.32 -19.62
CA ARG A 308 -29.27 -22.13 -20.41
C ARG A 308 -27.77 -21.94 -20.52
N HIS A 309 -27.33 -21.41 -21.64
CA HIS A 309 -25.95 -20.94 -21.77
C HIS A 309 -25.81 -19.67 -20.96
N PRO A 310 -24.77 -19.55 -20.11
CA PRO A 310 -24.55 -18.37 -19.23
C PRO A 310 -24.32 -17.06 -19.98
#